data_80a88ecab306cf0f5c721fa0bcdcdd58
#
_entry.id   80a88ecab306cf0f5c721fa0bcdcdd58
#
_cell.length_a   1.000
_cell.length_b   1.000
_cell.length_c   1.000
_cell.angle_alpha   90.00
_cell.angle_beta   90.00
_cell.angle_gamma   90.00
#
_symmetry.space_group_name_H-M   'P 1'
#
loop_
_entity.id
_entity.type
_entity.pdbx_description
1 polymer ?
#
loop_
_entity_poly.entity_id
_entity_poly.type
_entity_poly.pdbx_seq_one_letter_code
_entity_poly.pdbx_strand_id
1 'polypeptide(L)'
;MLKVYNSLTRKKHDVIPVNEDGILRMYTCGPTVYYYAHIGNLRSYLFMDFLRRVLKFNSYNVLGVMNITDVGHLTSDEDTGDDKMEVSAKRENKSVYEIAEHYTNFFMRSFIYFCCYSI
;
A
#
# COMPACT_ATOMS: atom_id res chain seq x y z
N MET A 1 16.87 -18.18 10.51
CA MET A 1 16.12 -17.79 9.30
C MET A 1 14.73 -17.34 9.71
N LEU A 2 14.21 -16.25 9.16
CA LEU A 2 12.88 -15.72 9.50
C LEU A 2 11.80 -16.61 8.89
N LYS A 3 10.73 -16.89 9.67
CA LYS A 3 9.59 -17.69 9.20
C LYS A 3 8.34 -16.84 9.19
N VAL A 4 7.57 -16.91 8.11
CA VAL A 4 6.27 -16.27 8.00
C VAL A 4 5.17 -17.30 7.74
N TYR A 5 3.95 -16.98 8.19
CA TYR A 5 2.80 -17.83 7.94
C TYR A 5 2.34 -17.67 6.48
N ASN A 6 2.26 -18.79 5.78
CA ASN A 6 1.75 -18.85 4.41
C ASN A 6 0.29 -19.31 4.44
N SER A 7 -0.63 -18.41 4.05
CA SER A 7 -2.07 -18.69 4.07
C SER A 7 -2.48 -19.80 3.11
N LEU A 8 -1.76 -19.96 1.98
CA LEU A 8 -2.04 -21.01 0.99
C LEU A 8 -1.79 -22.40 1.55
N THR A 9 -0.64 -22.59 2.22
CA THR A 9 -0.25 -23.90 2.78
C THR A 9 -0.69 -24.07 4.24
N ARG A 10 -1.16 -22.99 4.89
CA ARG A 10 -1.53 -22.93 6.31
C ARG A 10 -0.39 -23.33 7.26
N LYS A 11 0.84 -23.09 6.86
CA LYS A 11 2.06 -23.43 7.64
C LYS A 11 3.02 -22.25 7.66
N LYS A 12 3.94 -22.25 8.62
CA LYS A 12 5.08 -21.32 8.63
C LYS A 12 6.18 -21.85 7.71
N HIS A 13 6.63 -21.02 6.80
CA HIS A 13 7.74 -21.29 5.88
C HIS A 13 8.88 -20.31 6.10
N ASP A 14 10.08 -20.73 5.80
CA ASP A 14 11.22 -19.84 5.74
C ASP A 14 11.02 -18.80 4.63
N VAL A 15 11.43 -17.57 4.92
CA VAL A 15 11.40 -16.50 3.91
C VAL A 15 12.61 -16.68 3.00
N ILE A 16 12.36 -16.99 1.75
CA ILE A 16 13.41 -17.22 0.73
C ILE A 16 13.08 -16.35 -0.49
N PRO A 17 14.04 -15.57 -1.02
CA PRO A 17 13.88 -14.90 -2.31
C PRO A 17 13.57 -15.91 -3.41
N VAL A 18 12.60 -15.59 -4.26
CA VAL A 18 12.17 -16.50 -5.35
C VAL A 18 13.16 -16.47 -6.52
N ASN A 19 13.79 -15.31 -6.75
CA ASN A 19 14.73 -15.12 -7.85
C ASN A 19 16.18 -15.31 -7.39
N GLU A 20 17.04 -15.70 -8.32
CA GLU A 20 18.47 -15.96 -8.09
C GLU A 20 19.27 -14.71 -7.71
N ASP A 21 18.72 -13.49 -7.92
CA ASP A 21 19.36 -12.23 -7.55
C ASP A 21 19.39 -11.97 -6.03
N GLY A 22 18.79 -12.84 -5.24
CA GLY A 22 18.73 -12.74 -3.77
C GLY A 22 17.88 -11.58 -3.25
N ILE A 23 17.14 -10.89 -4.10
CA ILE A 23 16.26 -9.78 -3.69
C ILE A 23 14.89 -10.31 -3.28
N LEU A 24 14.49 -10.03 -2.04
CA LEU A 24 13.14 -10.29 -1.56
C LEU A 24 12.19 -9.19 -2.04
N ARG A 25 11.30 -9.52 -2.95
CA ARG A 25 10.32 -8.59 -3.48
C ARG A 25 9.05 -8.63 -2.66
N MET A 26 8.60 -7.45 -2.24
CA MET A 26 7.38 -7.29 -1.46
C MET A 26 6.44 -6.33 -2.18
N TYR A 27 5.23 -6.78 -2.51
CA TYR A 27 4.16 -5.94 -3.06
C TYR A 27 3.11 -5.69 -1.97
N THR A 28 2.67 -4.43 -1.84
CA THR A 28 1.70 -4.03 -0.83
C THR A 28 0.61 -3.16 -1.45
N CYS A 29 -0.63 -3.30 -0.98
CA CYS A 29 -1.70 -2.40 -1.34
C CYS A 29 -1.49 -1.04 -0.70
N GLY A 30 -1.55 0.00 -1.52
CA GLY A 30 -1.52 1.39 -1.11
C GLY A 30 -2.91 2.03 -1.09
N PRO A 31 -2.99 3.36 -1.06
CA PRO A 31 -4.25 4.08 -0.99
C PRO A 31 -5.00 4.09 -2.32
N THR A 32 -6.33 4.21 -2.21
CA THR A 32 -7.16 4.75 -3.28
C THR A 32 -7.31 6.24 -3.00
N VAL A 33 -6.81 7.08 -3.93
CA VAL A 33 -6.57 8.51 -3.69
C VAL A 33 -7.80 9.39 -4.00
N TYR A 34 -8.99 8.95 -3.55
CA TYR A 34 -10.24 9.71 -3.63
C TYR A 34 -10.49 10.57 -2.39
N TYR A 35 -9.81 10.30 -1.29
CA TYR A 35 -9.91 11.01 -0.02
C TYR A 35 -8.69 10.76 0.87
N TYR A 36 -8.63 11.43 2.02
CA TYR A 36 -7.59 11.23 3.01
C TYR A 36 -7.58 9.81 3.58
N ALA A 37 -6.39 9.25 3.79
CA ALA A 37 -6.25 7.97 4.47
C ALA A 37 -6.72 8.10 5.93
N HIS A 38 -7.57 7.17 6.36
CA HIS A 38 -8.00 7.09 7.75
C HIS A 38 -7.15 6.09 8.55
N ILE A 39 -7.36 6.02 9.86
CA ILE A 39 -6.56 5.19 10.77
C ILE A 39 -6.51 3.70 10.38
N GLY A 40 -7.58 3.17 9.78
CA GLY A 40 -7.61 1.79 9.29
C GLY A 40 -6.62 1.54 8.15
N ASN A 41 -6.51 2.49 7.20
CA ASN A 41 -5.52 2.42 6.13
C ASN A 41 -4.10 2.57 6.69
N LEU A 42 -3.87 3.54 7.58
CA LEU A 42 -2.57 3.80 8.20
C LEU A 42 -2.05 2.58 8.95
N ARG A 43 -2.93 1.83 9.64
CA ARG A 43 -2.57 0.57 10.29
C ARG A 43 -1.94 -0.44 9.32
N SER A 44 -2.52 -0.60 8.13
CA SER A 44 -2.00 -1.51 7.11
C SER A 44 -0.64 -1.05 6.60
N TYR A 45 -0.47 0.24 6.37
CA TYR A 45 0.81 0.80 5.90
C TYR A 45 1.93 0.68 6.94
N LEU A 46 1.61 0.95 8.21
CA LEU A 46 2.55 0.75 9.32
C LEU A 46 2.95 -0.72 9.47
N PHE A 47 2.01 -1.64 9.32
CA PHE A 47 2.32 -3.08 9.35
C PHE A 47 3.31 -3.47 8.26
N MET A 48 3.12 -2.96 7.04
CA MET A 48 4.01 -3.24 5.92
C MET A 48 5.40 -2.62 6.10
N ASP A 49 5.47 -1.39 6.63
CA ASP A 49 6.76 -0.78 6.97
C ASP A 49 7.49 -1.56 8.06
N PHE A 50 6.77 -1.98 9.10
CA PHE A 50 7.33 -2.81 10.16
C PHE A 50 7.86 -4.14 9.62
N LEU A 51 7.10 -4.83 8.78
CA LEU A 51 7.55 -6.07 8.14
C LEU A 51 8.84 -5.84 7.33
N ARG A 52 8.89 -4.77 6.53
CA ARG A 52 10.08 -4.41 5.75
C ARG A 52 11.31 -4.19 6.65
N ARG A 53 11.15 -3.50 7.78
CA ARG A 53 12.24 -3.29 8.76
C ARG A 53 12.71 -4.61 9.38
N VAL A 54 11.78 -5.47 9.77
CA VAL A 54 12.11 -6.79 10.31
C VAL A 54 12.90 -7.63 9.30
N LEU A 55 12.50 -7.61 8.03
CA LEU A 55 13.23 -8.29 6.96
C LEU A 55 14.65 -7.72 6.79
N LYS A 56 14.78 -6.39 6.70
CA LYS A 56 16.11 -5.73 6.62
C LYS A 56 16.97 -6.02 7.83
N PHE A 57 16.39 -5.99 9.04
CA PHE A 57 17.11 -6.34 10.27
C PHE A 57 17.65 -7.78 10.25
N ASN A 58 16.92 -8.70 9.60
CA ASN A 58 17.38 -10.09 9.37
C ASN A 58 18.26 -10.24 8.12
N SER A 59 18.87 -9.15 7.64
CA SER A 59 19.82 -9.12 6.53
C SER A 59 19.25 -9.52 5.16
N TYR A 60 17.94 -9.40 4.96
CA TYR A 60 17.36 -9.55 3.63
C TYR A 60 17.53 -8.26 2.80
N ASN A 61 17.92 -8.42 1.53
CA ASN A 61 17.83 -7.35 0.56
C ASN A 61 16.37 -7.22 0.09
N VAL A 62 15.68 -6.13 0.45
CA VAL A 62 14.23 -5.99 0.24
C VAL A 62 13.92 -4.89 -0.75
N LEU A 63 13.24 -5.24 -1.82
CA LEU A 63 12.59 -4.30 -2.74
C LEU A 63 11.09 -4.28 -2.45
N GLY A 64 10.59 -3.17 -1.88
CA GLY A 64 9.16 -2.96 -1.61
C GLY A 64 8.52 -2.09 -2.69
N VAL A 65 7.38 -2.51 -3.18
CA VAL A 65 6.54 -1.76 -4.12
C VAL A 65 5.14 -1.61 -3.52
N MET A 66 4.58 -0.40 -3.62
CA MET A 66 3.22 -0.08 -3.20
C MET A 66 2.49 0.57 -4.38
N ASN A 67 1.27 0.10 -4.68
CA ASN A 67 0.44 0.76 -5.68
C ASN A 67 -0.25 2.00 -5.10
N ILE A 68 -0.62 2.91 -5.99
CA ILE A 68 -1.58 3.98 -5.72
C ILE A 68 -2.70 3.81 -6.74
N THR A 69 -3.95 3.69 -6.26
CA THR A 69 -5.12 3.52 -7.12
C THR A 69 -5.81 4.86 -7.30
N ASP A 70 -5.87 5.33 -8.54
CA ASP A 70 -6.41 6.64 -8.93
C ASP A 70 -7.75 6.57 -9.65
N VAL A 71 -8.05 5.47 -10.33
CA VAL A 71 -9.30 5.27 -11.09
C VAL A 71 -9.81 3.83 -10.96
N GLY A 72 -11.10 3.61 -11.31
CA GLY A 72 -11.66 2.26 -11.43
C GLY A 72 -11.98 1.58 -10.10
N HIS A 73 -12.16 2.32 -9.02
CA HIS A 73 -12.53 1.77 -7.73
C HIS A 73 -13.99 2.06 -7.38
N LEU A 74 -14.85 1.07 -7.54
CA LEU A 74 -16.27 1.19 -7.30
C LEU A 74 -16.62 1.41 -5.82
N THR A 75 -17.75 2.07 -5.56
CA THR A 75 -18.23 2.35 -4.20
C THR A 75 -18.80 1.13 -3.49
N SER A 76 -19.24 0.13 -4.25
CA SER A 76 -19.80 -1.14 -3.74
C SER A 76 -19.05 -2.33 -4.32
N ASP A 77 -19.14 -3.48 -3.65
CA ASP A 77 -18.65 -4.76 -4.16
C ASP A 77 -19.52 -5.32 -5.30
N GLU A 78 -20.64 -4.67 -5.58
CA GLU A 78 -21.50 -4.95 -6.74
C GLU A 78 -21.07 -4.05 -7.91
N ASP A 79 -21.03 -4.59 -9.12
CA ASP A 79 -20.60 -3.93 -10.37
C ASP A 79 -21.42 -2.70 -10.78
N THR A 80 -22.33 -2.20 -9.92
CA THR A 80 -23.28 -1.11 -10.19
C THR A 80 -22.99 0.17 -9.40
N GLY A 81 -21.90 0.22 -8.64
CA GLY A 81 -21.54 1.40 -7.83
C GLY A 81 -20.87 2.51 -8.65
N ASP A 82 -21.12 3.76 -8.30
CA ASP A 82 -20.37 4.90 -8.83
C ASP A 82 -18.88 4.77 -8.48
N ASP A 83 -18.00 5.24 -9.37
CA ASP A 83 -16.55 5.30 -9.07
C ASP A 83 -16.30 6.32 -7.93
N LYS A 84 -15.56 5.90 -6.90
CA LYS A 84 -15.23 6.75 -5.75
C LYS A 84 -14.51 8.03 -6.15
N MET A 85 -13.71 7.99 -7.21
CA MET A 85 -13.01 9.15 -7.73
C MET A 85 -13.97 10.15 -8.35
N GLU A 86 -14.97 9.69 -9.13
CA GLU A 86 -15.99 10.55 -9.72
C GLU A 86 -16.87 11.21 -8.65
N VAL A 87 -17.25 10.45 -7.63
CA VAL A 87 -18.01 10.98 -6.48
C VAL A 87 -17.21 12.08 -5.78
N SER A 88 -15.93 11.87 -5.57
CA SER A 88 -15.06 12.86 -4.93
C SER A 88 -14.85 14.09 -5.82
N ALA A 89 -14.67 13.90 -7.12
CA ALA A 89 -14.54 14.96 -8.11
C ALA A 89 -15.79 15.88 -8.14
N LYS A 90 -16.97 15.27 -8.16
CA LYS A 90 -18.25 16.00 -8.09
C LYS A 90 -18.40 16.78 -6.77
N ARG A 91 -18.05 16.15 -5.64
CA ARG A 91 -18.13 16.78 -4.31
C ARG A 91 -17.23 18.01 -4.21
N GLU A 92 -16.03 17.97 -4.77
CA GLU A 92 -15.03 19.03 -4.67
C GLU A 92 -15.01 19.98 -5.87
N ASN A 93 -15.88 19.73 -6.85
CA ASN A 93 -15.94 20.49 -8.11
C ASN A 93 -14.57 20.56 -8.81
N LYS A 94 -13.90 19.42 -8.89
CA LYS A 94 -12.59 19.22 -9.50
C LYS A 94 -12.64 18.08 -10.51
N SER A 95 -11.66 18.01 -11.38
CA SER A 95 -11.47 16.82 -12.23
C SER A 95 -10.96 15.63 -11.43
N VAL A 96 -11.17 14.42 -11.92
CA VAL A 96 -10.65 13.17 -11.32
C VAL A 96 -9.13 13.23 -11.18
N TYR A 97 -8.42 13.80 -12.15
CA TYR A 97 -6.97 13.94 -12.12
C TYR A 97 -6.49 14.90 -11.03
N GLU A 98 -7.16 16.04 -10.84
CA GLU A 98 -6.84 16.98 -9.76
C GLU A 98 -7.08 16.38 -8.38
N ILE A 99 -8.12 15.55 -8.23
CA ILE A 99 -8.39 14.79 -7.00
C ILE A 99 -7.27 13.79 -6.76
N ALA A 100 -6.92 12.98 -7.76
CA ALA A 100 -5.87 11.97 -7.66
C ALA A 100 -4.52 12.61 -7.29
N GLU A 101 -4.13 13.68 -7.97
CA GLU A 101 -2.90 14.41 -7.68
C GLU A 101 -2.88 14.99 -6.26
N HIS A 102 -3.95 15.66 -5.85
CA HIS A 102 -4.06 16.26 -4.52
C HIS A 102 -3.88 15.23 -3.39
N TYR A 103 -4.65 14.14 -3.42
CA TYR A 103 -4.61 13.12 -2.37
C TYR A 103 -3.37 12.24 -2.45
N THR A 104 -2.81 12.00 -3.63
CA THR A 104 -1.51 11.35 -3.79
C THR A 104 -0.41 12.16 -3.12
N ASN A 105 -0.33 13.45 -3.41
CA ASN A 105 0.67 14.34 -2.82
C ASN A 105 0.52 14.42 -1.29
N PHE A 106 -0.69 14.48 -0.79
CA PHE A 106 -0.96 14.45 0.64
C PHE A 106 -0.53 13.13 1.27
N PHE A 107 -0.88 11.99 0.66
CA PHE A 107 -0.48 10.68 1.12
C PHE A 107 1.05 10.54 1.16
N MET A 108 1.73 10.90 0.08
CA MET A 108 3.20 10.79 0.00
C MET A 108 3.90 11.61 1.09
N ARG A 109 3.45 12.84 1.34
CA ARG A 109 3.97 13.66 2.44
C ARG A 109 3.75 13.00 3.79
N SER A 110 2.53 12.55 4.06
CA SER A 110 2.18 11.88 5.33
C SER A 110 2.95 10.58 5.49
N PHE A 111 3.07 9.77 4.44
CA PHE A 111 3.76 8.48 4.46
C PHE A 111 5.27 8.65 4.72
N ILE A 112 5.90 9.67 4.15
CA ILE A 112 7.30 10.01 4.42
C ILE A 112 7.49 10.31 5.90
N TYR A 113 6.61 11.09 6.53
CA TYR A 113 6.69 11.37 7.96
C TYR A 113 6.52 10.12 8.84
N PHE A 114 5.63 9.21 8.48
CA PHE A 114 5.34 8.02 9.29
C PHE A 114 6.31 6.86 9.07
N CYS A 115 6.74 6.64 7.84
CA CYS A 115 7.48 5.44 7.45
C CYS A 115 8.95 5.68 7.08
N CYS A 116 9.34 6.89 6.72
CA CYS A 116 10.70 7.18 6.23
C CYS A 116 11.62 7.84 7.26
N TYR A 117 11.17 8.17 8.44
CA TYR A 117 12.02 8.74 9.50
C TYR A 117 12.87 7.71 10.24
N SER A 118 13.20 6.61 9.57
CA SER A 118 14.19 5.66 10.08
C SER A 118 14.83 4.92 8.92
N ILE A 119 15.88 5.48 8.52
CA ILE A 119 16.93 4.78 7.80
C ILE A 119 17.69 3.92 8.79
#